data_1fbfac4b3dae613a27d064b0e3897428
#
_entry.id   1fbfac4b3dae613a27d064b0e3897428
#
_cell.length_a   1.000
_cell.length_b   1.000
_cell.length_c   1.000
_cell.angle_alpha   90.00
_cell.angle_beta   90.00
_cell.angle_gamma   90.00
#
_symmetry.space_group_name_H-M   'P 1'
#
loop_
_entity.id
_entity.type
_entity.pdbx_description
1 polymer ?
#
loop_
_entity_poly.entity_id
_entity_poly.type
_entity_poly.pdbx_seq_one_letter_code
_entity_poly.pdbx_strand_id
1 'polypeptide(L)'
;MWSFWAITEIEPRVLRAAMHRSWLPEEKRDAAAAAAAERELGAPLKVLDDALDGRDYLLGGGFTVADLNLADPVSWTRPARIGLGAFPRVEAWLKRCLDRPAARAARKG
;
A
#
# COMPACT_ATOMS: atom_id res chain seq x y z
N MET A 1 -15.98 -4.69 -1.59
CA MET A 1 -15.78 -3.71 -0.52
C MET A 1 -14.33 -3.27 -0.38
N TRP A 2 -13.39 -4.18 -0.23
CA TRP A 2 -11.97 -3.81 -0.10
C TRP A 2 -11.41 -3.10 -1.32
N SER A 3 -11.80 -3.50 -2.53
CA SER A 3 -11.31 -2.85 -3.76
C SER A 3 -11.74 -1.41 -3.85
N PHE A 4 -13.01 -1.14 -3.55
CA PHE A 4 -13.54 0.22 -3.55
C PHE A 4 -12.88 1.07 -2.45
N TRP A 5 -12.72 0.49 -1.27
CA TRP A 5 -12.04 1.14 -0.15
C TRP A 5 -10.59 1.53 -0.51
N ALA A 6 -9.87 0.64 -1.20
CA ALA A 6 -8.51 0.93 -1.63
C ALA A 6 -8.45 2.12 -2.58
N ILE A 7 -9.38 2.20 -3.54
CA ILE A 7 -9.42 3.29 -4.50
C ILE A 7 -9.71 4.63 -3.81
N THR A 8 -10.56 4.63 -2.80
CA THR A 8 -10.97 5.87 -2.14
C THR A 8 -10.05 6.29 -1.00
N GLU A 9 -9.53 5.32 -0.23
CA GLU A 9 -8.81 5.64 1.02
C GLU A 9 -7.30 5.50 0.90
N ILE A 10 -6.80 4.57 0.11
CA ILE A 10 -5.37 4.29 0.02
C ILE A 10 -4.75 4.92 -1.23
N GLU A 11 -5.31 4.62 -2.40
CA GLU A 11 -4.68 4.93 -3.67
C GLU A 11 -4.38 6.42 -3.87
N PRO A 12 -5.32 7.36 -3.65
CA PRO A 12 -5.02 8.77 -3.89
C PRO A 12 -3.90 9.31 -3.01
N ARG A 13 -3.85 8.86 -1.76
CA ARG A 13 -2.87 9.34 -0.78
C ARG A 13 -1.48 8.78 -1.06
N VAL A 14 -1.39 7.47 -1.31
CA VAL A 14 -0.09 6.87 -1.59
C VAL A 14 0.45 7.34 -2.94
N LEU A 15 -0.44 7.54 -3.93
CA LEU A 15 -0.06 8.08 -5.22
C LEU A 15 0.54 9.48 -5.08
N ARG A 16 -0.10 10.35 -4.30
CA ARG A 16 0.41 11.71 -4.05
C ARG A 16 1.80 11.68 -3.42
N ALA A 17 2.00 10.83 -2.42
CA ALA A 17 3.29 10.70 -1.76
C ALA A 17 4.36 10.18 -2.72
N ALA A 18 4.02 9.17 -3.52
CA ALA A 18 4.95 8.60 -4.49
C ALA A 18 5.32 9.61 -5.57
N MET A 19 4.36 10.38 -6.06
CA MET A 19 4.61 11.41 -7.06
C MET A 19 5.62 12.43 -6.55
N HIS A 20 5.42 12.94 -5.34
CA HIS A 20 6.28 14.00 -4.80
C HIS A 20 7.57 13.49 -4.17
N ARG A 21 7.78 12.19 -4.09
CA ARG A 21 9.02 11.61 -3.57
C ARG A 21 9.85 10.85 -4.60
N SER A 22 9.22 10.40 -5.68
CA SER A 22 9.94 9.56 -6.65
C SER A 22 9.59 9.81 -8.10
N TRP A 23 8.31 10.02 -8.44
CA TRP A 23 7.86 9.97 -9.83
C TRP A 23 7.89 11.31 -10.56
N LEU A 24 7.71 12.43 -9.87
CA LEU A 24 7.80 13.73 -10.50
C LEU A 24 9.26 14.17 -10.65
N PRO A 25 9.57 15.02 -11.66
CA PRO A 25 10.88 15.66 -11.71
C PRO A 25 11.17 16.39 -10.40
N GLU A 26 12.43 16.42 -10.01
CA GLU A 26 12.82 16.95 -8.70
C GLU A 26 12.31 18.36 -8.47
N GLU A 27 12.36 19.23 -9.49
CA GLU A 27 11.91 20.62 -9.38
C GLU A 27 10.40 20.77 -9.21
N LYS A 28 9.62 19.72 -9.47
CA LYS A 28 8.17 19.72 -9.32
C LYS A 28 7.70 19.03 -8.06
N ARG A 29 8.61 18.48 -7.28
CA ARG A 29 8.25 17.75 -6.04
C ARG A 29 7.96 18.73 -4.91
N ASP A 30 6.88 18.42 -4.16
CA ASP A 30 6.48 19.18 -2.98
C ASP A 30 6.58 18.26 -1.76
N ALA A 31 7.63 18.42 -0.97
CA ALA A 31 7.87 17.59 0.21
C ALA A 31 6.75 17.73 1.24
N ALA A 32 6.15 18.91 1.36
CA ALA A 32 5.04 19.12 2.29
C ALA A 32 3.79 18.35 1.87
N ALA A 33 3.52 18.28 0.54
CA ALA A 33 2.39 17.50 0.02
C ALA A 33 2.59 16.02 0.29
N ALA A 34 3.81 15.51 0.11
CA ALA A 34 4.14 14.11 0.39
C ALA A 34 3.98 13.79 1.88
N ALA A 35 4.47 14.66 2.76
CA ALA A 35 4.36 14.46 4.20
C ALA A 35 2.91 14.49 4.67
N ALA A 36 2.08 15.38 4.11
CA ALA A 36 0.67 15.45 4.42
C ALA A 36 -0.04 14.16 3.99
N ALA A 37 0.24 13.67 2.79
CA ALA A 37 -0.33 12.43 2.29
C ALA A 37 0.05 11.24 3.17
N GLU A 38 1.29 11.17 3.62
CA GLU A 38 1.76 10.12 4.53
C GLU A 38 0.99 10.15 5.84
N ARG A 39 0.79 11.34 6.42
CA ARG A 39 0.01 11.48 7.65
C ARG A 39 -1.44 11.03 7.45
N GLU A 40 -2.03 11.37 6.32
CA GLU A 40 -3.41 10.97 6.00
C GLU A 40 -3.55 9.47 5.83
N LEU A 41 -2.49 8.78 5.45
CA LEU A 41 -2.50 7.32 5.30
C LEU A 41 -2.50 6.57 6.64
N GLY A 42 -2.13 7.23 7.73
CA GLY A 42 -2.04 6.58 9.03
C GLY A 42 -3.32 5.89 9.46
N ALA A 43 -4.47 6.56 9.34
CA ALA A 43 -5.76 5.98 9.72
C ALA A 43 -6.17 4.81 8.81
N PRO A 44 -6.13 4.93 7.46
CA PRO A 44 -6.44 3.79 6.60
C PRO A 44 -5.50 2.59 6.81
N LEU A 45 -4.21 2.84 6.99
CA LEU A 45 -3.25 1.75 7.22
C LEU A 45 -3.51 1.05 8.56
N LYS A 46 -3.95 1.81 9.59
CA LYS A 46 -4.33 1.20 10.85
C LYS A 46 -5.56 0.32 10.70
N VAL A 47 -6.56 0.76 9.95
CA VAL A 47 -7.75 -0.05 9.66
C VAL A 47 -7.36 -1.35 8.99
N LEU A 48 -6.48 -1.28 8.01
CA LEU A 48 -6.00 -2.47 7.31
C LEU A 48 -5.20 -3.39 8.24
N ASP A 49 -4.33 -2.82 9.06
CA ASP A 49 -3.52 -3.58 10.01
C ASP A 49 -4.40 -4.33 11.00
N ASP A 50 -5.42 -3.66 11.54
CA ASP A 50 -6.36 -4.27 12.49
C ASP A 50 -7.19 -5.37 11.80
N ALA A 51 -7.58 -5.18 10.55
CA ALA A 51 -8.34 -6.18 9.80
C ALA A 51 -7.54 -7.45 9.54
N LEU A 52 -6.21 -7.34 9.51
CA LEU A 52 -5.31 -8.47 9.29
C LEU A 52 -4.94 -9.21 10.58
N ASP A 53 -5.45 -8.77 11.72
CA ASP A 53 -5.15 -9.41 13.00
C ASP A 53 -5.62 -10.87 12.98
N GLY A 54 -4.68 -11.80 13.18
CA GLY A 54 -4.97 -13.23 13.15
C GLY A 54 -5.27 -13.80 11.78
N ARG A 55 -4.99 -13.05 10.70
CA ARG A 55 -5.25 -13.46 9.32
C ARG A 55 -4.02 -13.31 8.45
N ASP A 56 -3.81 -14.26 7.54
CA ASP A 56 -2.74 -14.15 6.55
C ASP A 56 -3.15 -13.28 5.37
N TYR A 57 -4.44 -13.27 5.04
CA TYR A 57 -5.02 -12.52 3.92
C TYR A 57 -6.33 -11.87 4.35
N LEU A 58 -6.81 -10.92 3.55
CA LEU A 58 -7.96 -10.08 3.91
C LEU A 58 -9.24 -10.86 4.23
N LEU A 59 -9.50 -11.95 3.49
CA LEU A 59 -10.70 -12.76 3.69
C LEU A 59 -10.42 -14.06 4.45
N GLY A 60 -9.26 -14.16 5.08
CA GLY A 60 -8.94 -15.30 5.96
C GLY A 60 -7.79 -16.15 5.45
N GLY A 61 -8.08 -17.40 5.08
CA GLY A 61 -7.05 -18.40 4.88
C GLY A 61 -6.38 -18.45 3.52
N GLY A 62 -6.86 -17.70 2.51
CA GLY A 62 -6.29 -17.78 1.18
C GLY A 62 -6.25 -16.44 0.45
N PHE A 63 -5.35 -16.37 -0.53
CA PHE A 63 -5.22 -15.18 -1.38
C PHE A 63 -6.45 -15.04 -2.28
N THR A 64 -6.99 -13.82 -2.35
CA THR A 64 -8.19 -13.52 -3.15
C THR A 64 -7.97 -12.26 -3.99
N VAL A 65 -8.97 -11.94 -4.83
CA VAL A 65 -8.99 -10.70 -5.62
C VAL A 65 -8.91 -9.48 -4.70
N ALA A 66 -9.46 -9.54 -3.49
CA ALA A 66 -9.37 -8.45 -2.53
C ALA A 66 -7.90 -8.14 -2.18
N ASP A 67 -7.10 -9.18 -1.95
CA ASP A 67 -5.67 -8.99 -1.68
C ASP A 67 -4.95 -8.45 -2.90
N LEU A 68 -5.26 -8.95 -4.09
CA LEU A 68 -4.64 -8.49 -5.33
C LEU A 68 -4.89 -7.00 -5.56
N ASN A 69 -6.15 -6.58 -5.43
CA ASN A 69 -6.54 -5.19 -5.70
C ASN A 69 -6.00 -4.20 -4.68
N LEU A 70 -5.76 -4.64 -3.45
CA LEU A 70 -5.25 -3.78 -2.40
C LEU A 70 -3.71 -3.77 -2.36
N ALA A 71 -3.08 -4.90 -2.66
CA ALA A 71 -1.62 -5.01 -2.63
C ALA A 71 -0.95 -4.05 -3.61
N ASP A 72 -1.54 -3.84 -4.79
CA ASP A 72 -0.97 -2.96 -5.80
C ASP A 72 -0.80 -1.52 -5.26
N PRO A 73 -1.86 -0.80 -4.84
CA PRO A 73 -1.65 0.54 -4.29
C PRO A 73 -0.83 0.55 -3.01
N VAL A 74 -0.95 -0.45 -2.13
CA VAL A 74 -0.14 -0.50 -0.91
C VAL A 74 1.35 -0.69 -1.26
N SER A 75 1.67 -1.39 -2.34
CA SER A 75 3.07 -1.55 -2.77
C SER A 75 3.71 -0.21 -3.16
N TRP A 76 2.92 0.79 -3.54
CA TRP A 76 3.41 2.12 -3.87
C TRP A 76 4.01 2.86 -2.66
N THR A 77 3.83 2.33 -1.45
CA THR A 77 4.51 2.87 -0.26
C THR A 77 6.04 2.82 -0.42
N ARG A 78 6.56 1.91 -1.22
CA ARG A 78 8.00 1.81 -1.49
C ARG A 78 8.52 3.03 -2.25
N PRO A 79 8.02 3.38 -3.46
CA PRO A 79 8.44 4.62 -4.11
C PRO A 79 8.00 5.87 -3.36
N ALA A 80 6.91 5.78 -2.59
CA ALA A 80 6.48 6.89 -1.74
C ALA A 80 7.38 7.09 -0.51
N ARG A 81 8.27 6.12 -0.25
CA ARG A 81 9.20 6.13 0.89
C ARG A 81 8.47 6.20 2.24
N ILE A 82 7.35 5.49 2.32
CA ILE A 82 6.55 5.38 3.53
C ILE A 82 6.91 4.07 4.20
N GLY A 83 7.42 4.13 5.43
CA GLY A 83 7.74 2.94 6.21
C GLY A 83 6.48 2.31 6.79
N LEU A 84 6.41 0.98 6.76
CA LEU A 84 5.29 0.22 7.32
C LEU A 84 5.61 -0.36 8.69
N GLY A 85 6.67 0.14 9.35
CA GLY A 85 7.09 -0.37 10.66
C GLY A 85 6.03 -0.22 11.75
N ALA A 86 5.19 0.80 11.67
CA ALA A 86 4.08 0.99 12.60
C ALA A 86 2.89 0.08 12.31
N PHE A 87 2.90 -0.64 11.17
CA PHE A 87 1.83 -1.51 10.72
C PHE A 87 2.39 -2.88 10.34
N PRO A 88 2.85 -3.68 11.34
CA PRO A 88 3.58 -4.91 11.07
C PRO A 88 2.75 -5.98 10.34
N ARG A 89 1.43 -5.99 10.56
CA ARG A 89 0.56 -6.94 9.86
C ARG A 89 0.41 -6.57 8.39
N VAL A 90 0.31 -5.28 8.08
CA VAL A 90 0.28 -4.79 6.69
C VAL A 90 1.59 -5.12 5.99
N GLU A 91 2.72 -4.88 6.66
CA GLU A 91 4.04 -5.16 6.09
C GLU A 91 4.19 -6.65 5.76
N ALA A 92 3.84 -7.53 6.70
CA ALA A 92 3.93 -8.97 6.49
C ALA A 92 2.98 -9.45 5.39
N TRP A 93 1.74 -8.94 5.38
CA TRP A 93 0.76 -9.26 4.36
C TRP A 93 1.22 -8.81 2.97
N LEU A 94 1.72 -7.59 2.85
CA LEU A 94 2.21 -7.07 1.58
C LEU A 94 3.35 -7.94 1.05
N LYS A 95 4.28 -8.31 1.91
CA LYS A 95 5.38 -9.19 1.53
C LYS A 95 4.86 -10.52 1.00
N ARG A 96 3.88 -11.13 1.67
CA ARG A 96 3.27 -12.39 1.20
C ARG A 96 2.65 -12.22 -0.18
N CYS A 97 1.92 -11.13 -0.41
CA CYS A 97 1.29 -10.87 -1.71
C CYS A 97 2.32 -10.68 -2.82
N LEU A 98 3.39 -9.92 -2.54
CA LEU A 98 4.41 -9.61 -3.54
C LEU A 98 5.35 -10.78 -3.81
N ASP A 99 5.47 -11.72 -2.87
CA ASP A 99 6.32 -12.89 -3.04
C ASP A 99 5.65 -14.02 -3.80
N ARG A 100 4.37 -13.91 -4.14
CA ARG A 100 3.69 -14.92 -4.96
C ARG A 100 4.36 -14.99 -6.35
N PRO A 101 4.51 -16.19 -6.93
CA PRO A 101 5.18 -16.33 -8.22
C PRO A 101 4.58 -15.48 -9.33
N ALA A 102 3.25 -15.37 -9.39
CA ALA A 102 2.57 -14.56 -10.39
C ALA A 102 2.89 -13.07 -10.22
N ALA A 103 2.96 -12.58 -8.98
CA ALA A 103 3.29 -11.18 -8.70
C ALA A 103 4.74 -10.88 -9.07
N ARG A 104 5.65 -11.80 -8.79
CA ARG A 104 7.06 -11.66 -9.17
C ARG A 104 7.23 -11.59 -10.68
N ALA A 105 6.55 -12.46 -11.40
CA ALA A 105 6.60 -12.48 -12.86
C ALA A 105 6.09 -11.16 -13.46
N ALA A 106 4.98 -10.64 -12.93
CA ALA A 106 4.41 -9.39 -13.37
C ALA A 106 5.36 -8.21 -13.16
N ARG A 107 6.07 -8.19 -12.01
CA ARG A 107 7.01 -7.10 -11.72
C ARG A 107 8.28 -7.16 -12.58
N LYS A 108 8.66 -8.33 -13.03
CA LYS A 108 9.82 -8.51 -13.91
C LYS A 108 9.51 -8.21 -15.37
N GLY A 109 8.26 -8.35 -15.73
CA GLY A 109 7.82 -8.06 -17.09
C GLY A 109 7.66 -6.59 -17.31
#